data_b82e7291d18132a8c67f46841e430aa2
#
_entry.id   b82e7291d18132a8c67f46841e430aa2
#
_cell.length_a   1.000
_cell.length_b   1.000
_cell.length_c   1.000
_cell.angle_alpha   90.00
_cell.angle_beta   90.00
_cell.angle_gamma   90.00
#
_symmetry.space_group_name_H-M   'P 1'
#
loop_
_entity.id
_entity.type
_entity.pdbx_description
1 polymer ?
#
loop_
_entity_poly.entity_id
_entity_poly.type
_entity_poly.pdbx_seq_one_letter_code
_entity_poly.pdbx_strand_id
1 'polypeptide(L)'
;MGTPIVIAKNINDTSKEIVLLSQFANRHGLIAGATGTGKTVTLKVLAESFSRIGVPVFLADAKGDVSSLAKAGEASDKFNERLKLLQIDSVPFAANPVVFWDLFGQQGHPIRTTISEIGPILLARILNLNDTQEGVLSAVFRIADDQGLLLVDFKDLKAMITFVSEHAAEFKAEYGNLSPASLGAIQRNLLALADQGGEQFFGEPALNILDFIQTDANGHGYINILAADKLMNTPKLYATFLLWMLSELFEQLPEVGDMDKPKLVFFFDEAHLLFDNASQALQEKIEQVVRLIRSKGVGIYFITQNPLDLPESVLGQLGNRVQHALRAFTPKDQKAVKTAADTFRSNPDFKVDEAITELGVGEALISCLDEQGTPQIVERGWVMPPYSSFTPITLEERQTLISQSIIAGVYEQAVDRDSAYEMLQNKVAEREQQKQDAELAKQQAKEQETLAKQQAKEQERLAREQQKEEERAARERAKLTQDIVGTFAKSAARSLGGSTGQKLVRGLLGSLFGK
;
A
#
# COMPACT_ATOMS: atom_id res chain seq x y z
N MET A 1 26.00 -24.52 -18.48
CA MET A 1 25.29 -25.63 -17.76
C MET A 1 25.07 -25.18 -16.33
N GLY A 2 23.85 -25.35 -15.83
CA GLY A 2 23.53 -24.95 -14.46
C GLY A 2 24.32 -25.74 -13.42
N THR A 3 24.56 -25.14 -12.24
CA THR A 3 25.23 -25.79 -11.12
C THR A 3 24.30 -26.80 -10.47
N PRO A 4 24.72 -28.07 -10.24
CA PRO A 4 23.93 -29.05 -9.52
C PRO A 4 23.83 -28.66 -8.03
N ILE A 5 22.62 -28.67 -7.49
CA ILE A 5 22.33 -28.49 -6.07
C ILE A 5 21.96 -29.85 -5.51
N VAL A 6 22.80 -30.40 -4.62
CA VAL A 6 22.56 -31.71 -4.02
C VAL A 6 21.51 -31.58 -2.93
N ILE A 7 20.34 -32.21 -3.14
CA ILE A 7 19.23 -32.20 -2.17
C ILE A 7 19.33 -33.40 -1.23
N ALA A 8 19.65 -34.56 -1.80
CA ALA A 8 19.66 -35.85 -1.09
C ALA A 8 20.64 -36.84 -1.71
N LYS A 9 20.89 -37.93 -1.02
CA LYS A 9 21.52 -39.13 -1.58
C LYS A 9 20.51 -40.27 -1.62
N ASN A 10 20.59 -41.10 -2.69
CA ASN A 10 19.69 -42.22 -2.85
C ASN A 10 19.87 -43.23 -1.69
N ILE A 11 18.77 -43.76 -1.15
CA ILE A 11 18.82 -44.62 0.04
C ILE A 11 19.47 -45.99 -0.21
N ASN A 12 19.38 -46.50 -1.45
CA ASN A 12 19.93 -47.80 -1.83
C ASN A 12 21.36 -47.70 -2.34
N ASP A 13 21.74 -46.50 -2.85
CA ASP A 13 23.08 -46.23 -3.35
C ASP A 13 23.49 -44.80 -2.99
N THR A 14 24.17 -44.64 -1.87
CA THR A 14 24.59 -43.33 -1.35
C THR A 14 25.69 -42.65 -2.18
N SER A 15 26.26 -43.35 -3.17
CA SER A 15 27.15 -42.71 -4.17
C SER A 15 26.34 -41.87 -5.19
N LYS A 16 25.05 -42.15 -5.34
CA LYS A 16 24.14 -41.43 -6.24
C LYS A 16 23.53 -40.24 -5.55
N GLU A 17 23.90 -39.05 -6.01
CA GLU A 17 23.32 -37.80 -5.56
C GLU A 17 22.03 -37.50 -6.31
N ILE A 18 21.01 -37.01 -5.58
CA ILE A 18 19.76 -36.50 -6.14
C ILE A 18 19.86 -34.98 -6.17
N VAL A 19 19.84 -34.40 -7.38
CA VAL A 19 20.19 -33.01 -7.61
C VAL A 19 19.05 -32.22 -8.24
N LEU A 20 19.00 -30.93 -7.89
CA LEU A 20 18.27 -29.89 -8.60
C LEU A 20 19.28 -29.12 -9.48
N LEU A 21 19.01 -29.02 -10.77
CA LEU A 21 19.81 -28.19 -11.67
C LEU A 21 19.40 -26.73 -11.54
N SER A 22 20.35 -25.85 -11.20
CA SER A 22 20.07 -24.43 -10.94
C SER A 22 19.38 -23.71 -12.11
N GLN A 23 19.68 -24.10 -13.36
CA GLN A 23 19.06 -23.57 -14.57
C GLN A 23 17.54 -23.83 -14.66
N PHE A 24 17.01 -24.82 -13.93
CA PHE A 24 15.60 -25.15 -13.86
C PHE A 24 14.96 -24.80 -12.51
N ALA A 25 15.68 -24.13 -11.63
CA ALA A 25 15.12 -23.73 -10.34
C ALA A 25 13.98 -22.68 -10.48
N ASN A 26 13.96 -21.90 -11.57
CA ASN A 26 12.85 -21.00 -11.92
C ASN A 26 11.61 -21.73 -12.49
N ARG A 27 11.65 -23.06 -12.65
CA ARG A 27 10.50 -23.91 -12.98
C ARG A 27 9.66 -24.27 -11.77
N HIS A 28 9.85 -23.53 -10.69
CA HIS A 28 9.13 -23.65 -9.43
C HIS A 28 9.24 -25.02 -8.77
N GLY A 29 8.78 -25.13 -7.55
CA GLY A 29 8.85 -26.39 -6.82
C GLY A 29 7.83 -26.54 -5.70
N LEU A 30 7.70 -27.78 -5.22
CA LEU A 30 6.87 -28.17 -4.09
C LEU A 30 7.71 -28.92 -3.08
N ILE A 31 7.59 -28.56 -1.80
CA ILE A 31 8.09 -29.33 -0.66
C ILE A 31 6.86 -29.67 0.20
N ALA A 32 6.41 -30.93 0.13
CA ALA A 32 5.22 -31.34 0.84
C ALA A 32 5.50 -32.45 1.85
N GLY A 33 4.67 -32.56 2.90
CA GLY A 33 4.77 -33.61 3.89
C GLY A 33 4.20 -33.24 5.25
N ALA A 34 3.90 -34.22 6.09
CA ALA A 34 3.35 -33.99 7.43
C ALA A 34 4.33 -33.20 8.32
N THR A 35 3.82 -32.64 9.42
CA THR A 35 4.63 -31.93 10.41
C THR A 35 5.69 -32.86 11.01
N GLY A 36 6.93 -32.37 11.15
CA GLY A 36 8.06 -33.10 11.73
C GLY A 36 8.72 -34.12 10.81
N THR A 37 8.39 -34.17 9.52
CA THR A 37 8.98 -35.13 8.55
C THR A 37 10.29 -34.67 7.92
N GLY A 38 10.63 -33.35 8.03
CA GLY A 38 11.90 -32.82 7.53
C GLY A 38 11.77 -31.68 6.50
N LYS A 39 10.56 -31.15 6.25
CA LYS A 39 10.35 -30.05 5.28
C LYS A 39 11.25 -28.84 5.53
N THR A 40 11.31 -28.34 6.78
CA THR A 40 12.16 -27.19 7.14
C THR A 40 13.65 -27.48 6.88
N VAL A 41 14.09 -28.74 7.07
CA VAL A 41 15.48 -29.12 6.74
C VAL A 41 15.72 -29.03 5.24
N THR A 42 14.81 -29.55 4.43
CA THR A 42 14.89 -29.45 2.96
C THR A 42 14.89 -28.00 2.51
N LEU A 43 14.02 -27.16 3.07
CA LEU A 43 13.99 -25.72 2.83
C LEU A 43 15.35 -25.08 3.10
N LYS A 44 15.94 -25.36 4.28
CA LYS A 44 17.24 -24.81 4.66
C LYS A 44 18.35 -25.24 3.72
N VAL A 45 18.41 -26.53 3.38
CA VAL A 45 19.40 -27.08 2.43
C VAL A 45 19.32 -26.39 1.07
N LEU A 46 18.11 -26.18 0.56
CA LEU A 46 17.91 -25.47 -0.71
C LEU A 46 18.29 -23.99 -0.59
N ALA A 47 17.83 -23.29 0.46
CA ALA A 47 18.12 -21.87 0.68
C ALA A 47 19.63 -21.59 0.78
N GLU A 48 20.36 -22.41 1.57
CA GLU A 48 21.82 -22.32 1.69
C GLU A 48 22.54 -22.62 0.37
N SER A 49 22.05 -23.62 -0.36
CA SER A 49 22.67 -24.02 -1.62
C SER A 49 22.47 -22.95 -2.69
N PHE A 50 21.30 -22.31 -2.76
CA PHE A 50 21.07 -21.16 -3.63
C PHE A 50 21.96 -19.99 -3.23
N SER A 51 22.00 -19.65 -1.94
CA SER A 51 22.87 -18.58 -1.44
C SER A 51 24.32 -18.78 -1.87
N ARG A 52 24.88 -19.99 -1.68
CA ARG A 52 26.27 -20.31 -2.02
C ARG A 52 26.60 -20.19 -3.48
N ILE A 53 25.67 -20.45 -4.38
CA ILE A 53 25.88 -20.23 -5.82
C ILE A 53 25.58 -18.78 -6.25
N GLY A 54 25.37 -17.86 -5.30
CA GLY A 54 25.12 -16.46 -5.54
C GLY A 54 23.69 -16.18 -6.07
N VAL A 55 22.73 -16.97 -5.62
CA VAL A 55 21.29 -16.73 -5.87
C VAL A 55 20.66 -16.26 -4.57
N PRO A 56 20.17 -15.02 -4.51
CA PRO A 56 19.42 -14.54 -3.36
C PRO A 56 18.14 -15.34 -3.15
N VAL A 57 17.75 -15.44 -1.87
CA VAL A 57 16.57 -16.18 -1.45
C VAL A 57 15.67 -15.28 -0.64
N PHE A 58 14.36 -15.39 -0.83
CA PHE A 58 13.35 -14.83 0.07
C PHE A 58 12.53 -15.97 0.67
N LEU A 59 12.34 -15.93 1.98
CA LEU A 59 11.52 -16.94 2.67
C LEU A 59 10.66 -16.29 3.76
N ALA A 60 9.41 -16.75 3.87
CA ALA A 60 8.51 -16.37 4.94
C ALA A 60 8.62 -17.35 6.10
N ASP A 61 9.05 -16.86 7.26
CA ASP A 61 9.25 -17.65 8.47
C ASP A 61 8.01 -17.60 9.36
N ALA A 62 7.19 -18.65 9.27
CA ALA A 62 5.96 -18.76 10.03
C ALA A 62 6.19 -19.10 11.51
N LYS A 63 7.29 -19.78 11.84
CA LYS A 63 7.55 -20.40 13.14
C LYS A 63 8.77 -19.86 13.86
N GLY A 64 9.57 -19.02 13.19
CA GLY A 64 10.82 -18.49 13.71
C GLY A 64 12.02 -19.46 13.64
N ASP A 65 11.82 -20.66 13.09
CA ASP A 65 12.83 -21.73 13.09
C ASP A 65 13.88 -21.57 11.97
N VAL A 66 13.56 -20.93 10.85
CA VAL A 66 14.52 -20.67 9.77
C VAL A 66 15.50 -19.54 10.05
N SER A 67 15.29 -18.76 11.10
CA SER A 67 16.25 -17.76 11.58
C SER A 67 17.63 -18.39 11.91
N SER A 68 17.65 -19.68 12.19
CA SER A 68 18.87 -20.49 12.40
C SER A 68 19.81 -20.54 11.18
N LEU A 69 19.36 -20.15 9.97
CA LEU A 69 20.21 -19.98 8.79
C LEU A 69 21.33 -18.93 8.99
N ALA A 70 21.11 -17.97 9.87
CA ALA A 70 22.07 -16.92 10.21
C ALA A 70 23.23 -17.39 11.11
N LYS A 71 23.20 -18.65 11.58
CA LYS A 71 24.18 -19.19 12.52
C LYS A 71 24.80 -20.49 11.99
N ALA A 72 26.11 -20.62 12.14
CA ALA A 72 26.80 -21.87 11.79
C ALA A 72 26.27 -23.05 12.61
N GLY A 73 26.14 -24.19 11.98
CA GLY A 73 25.77 -25.42 12.63
C GLY A 73 26.85 -25.96 13.59
N GLU A 74 26.49 -26.95 14.32
CA GLU A 74 27.40 -27.68 15.23
C GLU A 74 27.16 -29.19 15.16
N ALA A 75 28.19 -29.95 15.45
CA ALA A 75 28.08 -31.39 15.51
C ALA A 75 27.22 -31.82 16.70
N SER A 76 26.31 -32.78 16.47
CA SER A 76 25.54 -33.45 17.51
C SER A 76 25.47 -34.95 17.18
N ASP A 77 25.07 -35.75 18.16
CA ASP A 77 24.96 -37.20 17.93
C ASP A 77 24.02 -37.54 16.77
N LYS A 78 22.85 -36.88 16.74
CA LYS A 78 21.87 -37.05 15.66
C LYS A 78 22.43 -36.59 14.31
N PHE A 79 23.20 -35.50 14.31
CA PHE A 79 23.85 -35.00 13.11
C PHE A 79 24.90 -36.01 12.60
N ASN A 80 25.75 -36.55 13.50
CA ASN A 80 26.76 -37.54 13.17
C ASN A 80 26.15 -38.85 12.68
N GLU A 81 25.02 -39.28 13.25
CA GLU A 81 24.25 -40.43 12.74
C GLU A 81 23.77 -40.18 11.30
N ARG A 82 23.30 -38.98 11.00
CA ARG A 82 22.88 -38.61 9.64
C ARG A 82 24.08 -38.67 8.67
N LEU A 83 25.24 -38.13 9.05
CA LEU A 83 26.44 -38.17 8.21
C LEU A 83 26.85 -39.63 7.91
N LYS A 84 26.78 -40.52 8.90
CA LYS A 84 27.05 -41.95 8.70
C LYS A 84 26.11 -42.60 7.69
N LEU A 85 24.78 -42.29 7.77
CA LEU A 85 23.79 -42.78 6.80
C LEU A 85 24.08 -42.29 5.38
N LEU A 86 24.53 -41.05 5.24
CA LEU A 86 24.88 -40.46 3.97
C LEU A 86 26.26 -40.84 3.45
N GLN A 87 27.05 -41.53 4.25
CA GLN A 87 28.47 -41.84 3.98
C GLN A 87 29.29 -40.58 3.67
N ILE A 88 29.14 -39.55 4.52
CA ILE A 88 29.86 -38.29 4.46
C ILE A 88 30.69 -38.14 5.72
N ASP A 89 31.98 -37.82 5.57
CA ASP A 89 32.89 -37.70 6.70
C ASP A 89 32.62 -36.41 7.52
N SER A 90 32.36 -35.29 6.86
CA SER A 90 32.09 -34.00 7.50
C SER A 90 31.37 -33.04 6.56
N VAL A 91 30.76 -32.03 7.14
CA VAL A 91 30.24 -30.88 6.40
C VAL A 91 30.87 -29.59 6.93
N PRO A 92 31.09 -28.57 6.08
CA PRO A 92 31.62 -27.28 6.53
C PRO A 92 30.50 -26.47 7.18
N PHE A 93 30.40 -26.48 8.50
CA PHE A 93 29.46 -25.64 9.22
C PHE A 93 29.73 -24.17 8.91
N ALA A 94 28.69 -23.47 8.49
CA ALA A 94 28.76 -22.05 8.10
C ALA A 94 27.44 -21.34 8.38
N ALA A 95 27.54 -20.05 8.71
CA ALA A 95 26.43 -19.12 8.69
C ALA A 95 26.23 -18.60 7.27
N ASN A 96 25.00 -18.20 6.95
CA ASN A 96 24.69 -17.58 5.68
C ASN A 96 24.51 -16.07 5.85
N PRO A 97 24.70 -15.23 4.81
CA PRO A 97 24.35 -13.84 4.83
C PRO A 97 22.82 -13.71 4.88
N VAL A 98 22.29 -13.12 5.95
CA VAL A 98 20.84 -13.00 6.20
C VAL A 98 20.44 -11.56 6.37
N VAL A 99 19.28 -11.20 5.83
CA VAL A 99 18.56 -9.95 6.08
C VAL A 99 17.20 -10.28 6.68
N PHE A 100 16.88 -9.70 7.83
CA PHE A 100 15.57 -9.90 8.48
C PHE A 100 14.61 -8.78 8.10
N TRP A 101 13.39 -9.17 7.72
CA TRP A 101 12.30 -8.29 7.37
C TRP A 101 11.09 -8.54 8.27
N ASP A 102 10.34 -7.48 8.55
CA ASP A 102 9.11 -7.57 9.33
C ASP A 102 8.15 -6.46 8.93
N LEU A 103 6.93 -6.81 8.56
CA LEU A 103 5.91 -5.82 8.22
C LEU A 103 5.66 -4.83 9.36
N PHE A 104 5.82 -5.29 10.60
CA PHE A 104 5.60 -4.50 11.82
C PHE A 104 6.87 -3.85 12.37
N GLY A 105 8.03 -4.08 11.76
CA GLY A 105 9.31 -3.50 12.17
C GLY A 105 9.82 -3.92 13.55
N GLN A 106 9.36 -5.06 14.09
CA GLN A 106 9.73 -5.53 15.43
C GLN A 106 10.84 -6.58 15.43
N GLN A 107 10.86 -7.42 14.38
CA GLN A 107 11.77 -8.54 14.25
C GLN A 107 12.68 -8.45 13.01
N GLY A 108 12.61 -7.34 12.27
CA GLY A 108 13.34 -7.10 11.04
C GLY A 108 13.18 -5.68 10.56
N HIS A 109 13.80 -5.34 9.44
CA HIS A 109 13.60 -4.07 8.76
C HIS A 109 12.14 -3.95 8.33
N PRO A 110 11.47 -2.82 8.56
CA PRO A 110 10.07 -2.65 8.20
C PRO A 110 9.90 -2.64 6.67
N ILE A 111 8.84 -3.29 6.21
CA ILE A 111 8.45 -3.28 4.81
C ILE A 111 7.25 -2.37 4.64
N ARG A 112 7.36 -1.40 3.72
CA ARG A 112 6.26 -0.51 3.35
C ARG A 112 6.15 -0.40 1.84
N THR A 113 4.97 -0.02 1.39
CA THR A 113 4.69 0.41 0.02
C THR A 113 3.71 1.56 0.04
N THR A 114 3.59 2.32 -1.04
CA THR A 114 2.59 3.37 -1.12
C THR A 114 1.28 2.86 -1.72
N ILE A 115 0.18 3.54 -1.40
CA ILE A 115 -1.13 3.27 -2.02
C ILE A 115 -1.02 3.44 -3.55
N SER A 116 -0.27 4.45 -4.01
CA SER A 116 -0.05 4.69 -5.44
C SER A 116 0.67 3.53 -6.13
N GLU A 117 1.70 2.92 -5.50
CA GLU A 117 2.44 1.77 -6.06
C GLU A 117 1.58 0.51 -6.15
N ILE A 118 0.74 0.25 -5.16
CA ILE A 118 -0.21 -0.88 -5.25
C ILE A 118 -1.20 -0.67 -6.39
N GLY A 119 -1.63 0.56 -6.59
CA GLY A 119 -2.58 0.93 -7.63
C GLY A 119 -4.01 0.43 -7.39
N PRO A 120 -4.99 0.95 -8.14
CA PRO A 120 -6.41 0.69 -7.88
C PRO A 120 -6.81 -0.77 -8.17
N ILE A 121 -6.24 -1.41 -9.18
CA ILE A 121 -6.63 -2.77 -9.60
C ILE A 121 -6.24 -3.79 -8.54
N LEU A 122 -4.96 -3.77 -8.11
CA LEU A 122 -4.49 -4.70 -7.09
C LEU A 122 -5.17 -4.43 -5.75
N LEU A 123 -5.32 -3.16 -5.36
CA LEU A 123 -6.00 -2.78 -4.14
C LEU A 123 -7.49 -3.22 -4.15
N ALA A 124 -8.18 -3.14 -5.29
CA ALA A 124 -9.55 -3.64 -5.43
C ALA A 124 -9.64 -5.15 -5.14
N ARG A 125 -8.68 -5.94 -5.65
CA ARG A 125 -8.60 -7.40 -5.37
C ARG A 125 -8.33 -7.68 -3.89
N ILE A 126 -7.41 -6.94 -3.28
CA ILE A 126 -7.11 -7.01 -1.85
C ILE A 126 -8.35 -6.69 -1.00
N LEU A 127 -9.08 -5.65 -1.34
CA LEU A 127 -10.30 -5.24 -0.65
C LEU A 127 -11.51 -6.11 -1.00
N ASN A 128 -11.38 -7.06 -1.94
CA ASN A 128 -12.46 -7.91 -2.44
C ASN A 128 -13.67 -7.09 -2.96
N LEU A 129 -13.37 -6.11 -3.81
CA LEU A 129 -14.37 -5.24 -4.42
C LEU A 129 -14.98 -5.91 -5.66
N ASN A 130 -16.25 -5.61 -5.92
CA ASN A 130 -16.90 -5.99 -7.18
C ASN A 130 -16.53 -4.99 -8.30
N ASP A 131 -16.84 -5.32 -9.56
CA ASP A 131 -16.47 -4.53 -10.74
C ASP A 131 -16.93 -3.05 -10.65
N THR A 132 -18.12 -2.80 -10.08
CA THR A 132 -18.62 -1.44 -9.89
C THR A 132 -17.79 -0.66 -8.87
N GLN A 133 -17.42 -1.30 -7.78
CA GLN A 133 -16.59 -0.69 -6.72
C GLN A 133 -15.14 -0.52 -7.19
N GLU A 134 -14.60 -1.47 -7.96
CA GLU A 134 -13.29 -1.36 -8.60
C GLU A 134 -13.26 -0.15 -9.54
N GLY A 135 -14.30 0.04 -10.38
CA GLY A 135 -14.41 1.21 -11.24
C GLY A 135 -14.46 2.53 -10.48
N VAL A 136 -15.17 2.57 -9.33
CA VAL A 136 -15.21 3.76 -8.46
C VAL A 136 -13.85 3.99 -7.80
N LEU A 137 -13.16 2.95 -7.33
CA LEU A 137 -11.81 3.08 -6.76
C LEU A 137 -10.82 3.60 -7.81
N SER A 138 -10.88 3.07 -9.04
CA SER A 138 -10.05 3.52 -10.16
C SER A 138 -10.29 5.00 -10.49
N ALA A 139 -11.54 5.47 -10.43
CA ALA A 139 -11.86 6.88 -10.59
C ALA A 139 -11.29 7.74 -9.45
N VAL A 140 -11.31 7.27 -8.19
CA VAL A 140 -10.68 7.96 -7.05
C VAL A 140 -9.18 8.17 -7.28
N PHE A 141 -8.47 7.14 -7.75
CA PHE A 141 -7.05 7.26 -8.08
C PHE A 141 -6.82 8.24 -9.24
N ARG A 142 -7.63 8.14 -10.28
CA ARG A 142 -7.51 9.05 -11.43
C ARG A 142 -7.73 10.51 -11.04
N ILE A 143 -8.74 10.80 -10.20
CA ILE A 143 -9.00 12.15 -9.69
C ILE A 143 -7.82 12.64 -8.85
N ALA A 144 -7.21 11.75 -8.04
CA ALA A 144 -6.02 12.08 -7.25
C ALA A 144 -4.86 12.49 -8.17
N ASP A 145 -4.57 11.69 -9.21
CA ASP A 145 -3.52 11.97 -10.19
C ASP A 145 -3.75 13.28 -10.93
N ASP A 146 -4.97 13.50 -11.44
CA ASP A 146 -5.33 14.70 -12.22
C ASP A 146 -5.29 15.99 -11.35
N GLN A 147 -5.42 15.86 -10.02
CA GLN A 147 -5.26 16.96 -9.06
C GLN A 147 -3.88 17.06 -8.42
N GLY A 148 -2.95 16.19 -8.78
CA GLY A 148 -1.59 16.14 -8.21
C GLY A 148 -1.56 15.77 -6.73
N LEU A 149 -2.53 14.96 -6.26
CA LEU A 149 -2.67 14.50 -4.88
C LEU A 149 -2.01 13.12 -4.73
N LEU A 150 -0.90 13.07 -4.03
CA LEU A 150 -0.17 11.82 -3.82
C LEU A 150 -0.90 10.93 -2.81
N LEU A 151 -1.11 9.66 -3.18
CA LEU A 151 -1.67 8.63 -2.31
C LEU A 151 -0.53 7.79 -1.72
N VAL A 152 0.00 8.19 -0.58
CA VAL A 152 1.12 7.54 0.09
C VAL A 152 0.62 6.47 1.04
N ASP A 153 -0.30 6.81 1.91
CA ASP A 153 -0.78 5.93 2.99
C ASP A 153 -2.31 5.85 3.09
N PHE A 154 -2.78 5.20 4.15
CA PHE A 154 -4.21 5.01 4.39
C PHE A 154 -4.96 6.32 4.65
N LYS A 155 -4.32 7.31 5.33
CA LYS A 155 -4.98 8.59 5.61
C LYS A 155 -5.27 9.36 4.33
N ASP A 156 -4.36 9.26 3.35
CA ASP A 156 -4.53 9.87 2.04
C ASP A 156 -5.71 9.29 1.29
N LEU A 157 -5.77 7.96 1.19
CA LEU A 157 -6.87 7.30 0.49
C LEU A 157 -8.22 7.55 1.16
N LYS A 158 -8.27 7.53 2.49
CA LYS A 158 -9.48 7.89 3.26
C LYS A 158 -9.93 9.32 2.98
N ALA A 159 -8.99 10.28 3.03
CA ALA A 159 -9.27 11.68 2.74
C ALA A 159 -9.76 11.87 1.30
N MET A 160 -9.11 11.18 0.35
CA MET A 160 -9.48 11.26 -1.05
C MET A 160 -10.87 10.67 -1.32
N ILE A 161 -11.22 9.52 -0.73
CA ILE A 161 -12.56 8.92 -0.83
C ILE A 161 -13.62 9.87 -0.25
N THR A 162 -13.32 10.50 0.89
CA THR A 162 -14.22 11.50 1.51
C THR A 162 -14.40 12.70 0.60
N PHE A 163 -13.31 13.26 0.09
CA PHE A 163 -13.33 14.39 -0.83
C PHE A 163 -14.13 14.09 -2.10
N VAL A 164 -13.92 12.94 -2.71
CA VAL A 164 -14.69 12.50 -3.89
C VAL A 164 -16.17 12.32 -3.56
N SER A 165 -16.50 11.79 -2.37
CA SER A 165 -17.89 11.64 -1.92
C SER A 165 -18.61 12.97 -1.78
N GLU A 166 -17.95 13.97 -1.20
CA GLU A 166 -18.49 15.31 -0.98
C GLU A 166 -18.65 16.11 -2.29
N HIS A 167 -17.79 15.85 -3.28
CA HIS A 167 -17.75 16.53 -4.57
C HIS A 167 -18.23 15.67 -5.75
N ALA A 168 -18.94 14.56 -5.48
CA ALA A 168 -19.31 13.57 -6.51
C ALA A 168 -20.12 14.18 -7.70
N ALA A 169 -20.89 15.24 -7.45
CA ALA A 169 -21.63 15.94 -8.50
C ALA A 169 -20.71 16.67 -9.49
N GLU A 170 -19.59 17.21 -9.02
CA GLU A 170 -18.60 17.92 -9.84
C GLU A 170 -17.84 16.96 -10.75
N PHE A 171 -17.53 15.76 -10.23
CA PHE A 171 -16.77 14.73 -10.94
C PHE A 171 -17.62 13.87 -11.90
N LYS A 172 -18.94 13.91 -11.79
CA LYS A 172 -19.85 13.03 -12.54
C LYS A 172 -19.71 13.13 -14.06
N ALA A 173 -19.44 14.33 -14.57
CA ALA A 173 -19.37 14.55 -16.02
C ALA A 173 -18.14 13.90 -16.64
N GLU A 174 -17.03 13.81 -15.92
CA GLU A 174 -15.75 13.34 -16.41
C GLU A 174 -15.47 11.88 -16.02
N TYR A 175 -15.79 11.50 -14.77
CA TYR A 175 -15.45 10.17 -14.21
C TYR A 175 -16.67 9.24 -14.03
N GLY A 176 -17.84 9.69 -14.44
CA GLY A 176 -19.07 8.90 -14.34
C GLY A 176 -19.75 8.97 -12.98
N ASN A 177 -20.63 8.01 -12.70
CA ASN A 177 -21.42 8.00 -11.48
C ASN A 177 -20.66 7.40 -10.30
N LEU A 178 -20.19 8.24 -9.39
CA LEU A 178 -19.50 7.85 -8.16
C LEU A 178 -20.52 7.64 -7.04
N SER A 179 -21.08 6.42 -6.94
CA SER A 179 -22.19 6.18 -6.01
C SER A 179 -21.72 6.22 -4.55
N PRO A 180 -22.45 6.89 -3.63
CA PRO A 180 -22.14 6.87 -2.20
C PRO A 180 -22.10 5.47 -1.59
N ALA A 181 -22.91 4.55 -2.13
CA ALA A 181 -22.93 3.14 -1.67
C ALA A 181 -21.61 2.42 -1.99
N SER A 182 -21.02 2.65 -3.18
CA SER A 182 -19.73 2.08 -3.56
C SER A 182 -18.59 2.70 -2.74
N LEU A 183 -18.55 4.03 -2.59
CA LEU A 183 -17.56 4.71 -1.76
C LEU A 183 -17.60 4.23 -0.32
N GLY A 184 -18.79 4.11 0.28
CA GLY A 184 -18.97 3.58 1.63
C GLY A 184 -18.57 2.10 1.76
N ALA A 185 -18.73 1.28 0.71
CA ALA A 185 -18.26 -0.11 0.72
C ALA A 185 -16.72 -0.17 0.68
N ILE A 186 -16.07 0.66 -0.14
CA ILE A 186 -14.62 0.77 -0.20
C ILE A 186 -14.06 1.18 1.17
N GLN A 187 -14.63 2.21 1.80
CA GLN A 187 -14.22 2.68 3.13
C GLN A 187 -14.31 1.57 4.20
N ARG A 188 -15.41 0.79 4.22
CA ARG A 188 -15.56 -0.32 5.20
C ARG A 188 -14.51 -1.41 4.99
N ASN A 189 -14.23 -1.79 3.74
CA ASN A 189 -13.22 -2.80 3.45
C ASN A 189 -11.80 -2.30 3.74
N LEU A 190 -11.56 -1.00 3.55
CA LEU A 190 -10.30 -0.36 3.91
C LEU A 190 -10.10 -0.36 5.44
N LEU A 191 -11.13 -0.03 6.22
CA LEU A 191 -11.09 -0.12 7.68
C LEU A 191 -10.80 -1.55 8.16
N ALA A 192 -11.44 -2.55 7.56
CA ALA A 192 -11.19 -3.95 7.89
C ALA A 192 -9.75 -4.40 7.60
N LEU A 193 -9.08 -3.81 6.60
CA LEU A 193 -7.66 -4.04 6.34
C LEU A 193 -6.78 -3.29 7.34
N ALA A 194 -7.15 -2.05 7.71
CA ALA A 194 -6.45 -1.26 8.72
C ALA A 194 -6.43 -1.98 10.09
N ASP A 195 -7.59 -2.53 10.52
CA ASP A 195 -7.73 -3.28 11.77
C ASP A 195 -6.83 -4.53 11.83
N GLN A 196 -6.41 -5.06 10.68
CA GLN A 196 -5.46 -6.16 10.56
C GLN A 196 -3.99 -5.70 10.52
N GLY A 197 -3.72 -4.42 10.75
CA GLY A 197 -2.38 -3.85 10.71
C GLY A 197 -1.95 -3.32 9.33
N GLY A 198 -2.89 -3.20 8.39
CA GLY A 198 -2.62 -2.67 7.05
C GLY A 198 -2.05 -1.25 7.06
N GLU A 199 -2.37 -0.44 8.09
CA GLU A 199 -1.81 0.91 8.23
C GLU A 199 -0.29 0.94 8.34
N GLN A 200 0.34 -0.12 8.86
CA GLN A 200 1.78 -0.20 8.99
C GLN A 200 2.47 -0.62 7.69
N PHE A 201 1.72 -1.23 6.79
CA PHE A 201 2.21 -1.65 5.48
C PHE A 201 2.25 -0.50 4.46
N PHE A 202 1.40 0.53 4.61
CA PHE A 202 1.35 1.66 3.69
C PHE A 202 2.09 2.87 4.23
N GLY A 203 3.00 3.40 3.45
CA GLY A 203 3.82 4.56 3.80
C GLY A 203 5.19 4.57 3.16
N GLU A 204 6.00 5.52 3.55
CA GLU A 204 7.39 5.68 3.08
C GLU A 204 8.39 5.48 4.22
N PRO A 205 9.66 5.11 3.89
CA PRO A 205 10.15 4.77 2.56
C PRO A 205 9.55 3.45 2.06
N ALA A 206 9.14 3.44 0.79
CA ALA A 206 8.68 2.24 0.13
C ALA A 206 9.84 1.26 -0.11
N LEU A 207 9.56 -0.04 -0.04
CA LEU A 207 10.55 -1.09 -0.28
C LEU A 207 11.04 -1.03 -1.73
N ASN A 208 12.34 -0.92 -1.91
CA ASN A 208 12.96 -1.20 -3.18
C ASN A 208 13.10 -2.73 -3.34
N ILE A 209 12.31 -3.34 -4.22
CA ILE A 209 12.31 -4.79 -4.41
C ILE A 209 13.68 -5.36 -4.83
N LEU A 210 14.56 -4.52 -5.41
CA LEU A 210 15.92 -4.90 -5.79
C LEU A 210 16.84 -5.14 -4.59
N ASP A 211 16.46 -4.67 -3.39
CA ASP A 211 17.20 -4.95 -2.16
C ASP A 211 17.10 -6.43 -1.74
N PHE A 212 16.14 -7.17 -2.30
CA PHE A 212 16.11 -8.62 -2.15
C PHE A 212 17.13 -9.33 -3.05
N ILE A 213 17.66 -8.66 -4.09
CA ILE A 213 18.53 -9.26 -5.12
C ILE A 213 19.98 -8.79 -4.92
N GLN A 214 20.52 -9.06 -3.72
CA GLN A 214 21.86 -8.65 -3.32
C GLN A 214 22.74 -9.88 -3.05
N THR A 215 24.06 -9.70 -3.21
CA THR A 215 25.07 -10.68 -2.84
C THR A 215 26.09 -10.08 -1.88
N ASP A 216 26.68 -10.92 -1.01
CA ASP A 216 27.75 -10.50 -0.11
C ASP A 216 29.11 -10.33 -0.86
N ALA A 217 30.12 -9.92 -0.14
CA ALA A 217 31.49 -9.75 -0.70
C ALA A 217 32.13 -11.05 -1.21
N ASN A 218 31.61 -12.22 -0.79
CA ASN A 218 32.07 -13.54 -1.24
C ASN A 218 31.27 -14.02 -2.45
N GLY A 219 30.29 -13.27 -2.91
CA GLY A 219 29.38 -13.63 -3.99
C GLY A 219 28.24 -14.55 -3.57
N HIS A 220 27.98 -14.74 -2.27
CA HIS A 220 26.82 -15.49 -1.78
C HIS A 220 25.56 -14.60 -1.86
N GLY A 221 24.44 -15.17 -2.30
CA GLY A 221 23.16 -14.49 -2.29
C GLY A 221 22.64 -14.26 -0.88
N TYR A 222 22.11 -13.07 -0.57
CA TYR A 222 21.47 -12.85 0.72
C TYR A 222 20.20 -13.69 0.86
N ILE A 223 20.00 -14.25 2.07
CA ILE A 223 18.78 -14.93 2.45
C ILE A 223 17.90 -13.93 3.20
N ASN A 224 16.86 -13.45 2.53
CA ASN A 224 15.87 -12.52 3.08
C ASN A 224 14.83 -13.31 3.85
N ILE A 225 14.75 -13.11 5.16
CA ILE A 225 13.81 -13.81 6.05
C ILE A 225 12.75 -12.84 6.53
N LEU A 226 11.50 -13.04 6.10
CA LEU A 226 10.33 -12.32 6.60
C LEU A 226 9.83 -12.97 7.88
N ALA A 227 9.79 -12.24 8.98
CA ALA A 227 9.10 -12.66 10.20
C ALA A 227 7.57 -12.66 9.94
N ALA A 228 7.01 -13.84 9.76
CA ALA A 228 5.61 -14.01 9.36
C ALA A 228 4.70 -14.54 10.48
N ASP A 229 5.22 -14.74 11.70
CA ASP A 229 4.49 -15.28 12.85
C ASP A 229 3.20 -14.49 13.17
N LYS A 230 3.25 -13.16 13.12
CA LYS A 230 2.08 -12.29 13.28
C LYS A 230 1.20 -12.24 12.04
N LEU A 231 1.81 -12.22 10.86
CA LEU A 231 1.09 -12.18 9.59
C LEU A 231 0.22 -13.43 9.37
N MET A 232 0.64 -14.59 9.88
CA MET A 232 -0.15 -15.83 9.84
C MET A 232 -1.49 -15.70 10.57
N ASN A 233 -1.59 -14.80 11.56
CA ASN A 233 -2.85 -14.50 12.24
C ASN A 233 -3.75 -13.53 11.47
N THR A 234 -3.23 -12.93 10.40
CA THR A 234 -3.93 -12.00 9.50
C THR A 234 -3.80 -12.46 8.04
N PRO A 235 -4.43 -13.58 7.64
CA PRO A 235 -4.21 -14.22 6.34
C PRO A 235 -4.45 -13.29 5.15
N LYS A 236 -5.40 -12.37 5.28
CA LYS A 236 -5.69 -11.38 4.22
C LYS A 236 -4.51 -10.42 4.01
N LEU A 237 -3.92 -9.92 5.09
CA LEU A 237 -2.75 -9.03 5.00
C LEU A 237 -1.54 -9.79 4.45
N TYR A 238 -1.34 -11.05 4.88
CA TYR A 238 -0.27 -11.91 4.37
C TYR A 238 -0.38 -12.14 2.86
N ALA A 239 -1.57 -12.56 2.40
CA ALA A 239 -1.82 -12.76 0.96
C ALA A 239 -1.68 -11.45 0.16
N THR A 240 -2.12 -10.32 0.74
CA THR A 240 -1.95 -8.98 0.17
C THR A 240 -0.47 -8.65 -0.06
N PHE A 241 0.31 -8.79 0.99
CA PHE A 241 1.74 -8.51 0.96
C PHE A 241 2.47 -9.36 -0.09
N LEU A 242 2.21 -10.67 -0.09
CA LEU A 242 2.87 -11.58 -1.03
C LEU A 242 2.45 -11.30 -2.48
N LEU A 243 1.17 -11.03 -2.72
CA LEU A 243 0.71 -10.71 -4.07
C LEU A 243 1.30 -9.39 -4.57
N TRP A 244 1.33 -8.35 -3.72
CA TRP A 244 1.99 -7.10 -4.07
C TRP A 244 3.46 -7.33 -4.42
N MET A 245 4.21 -8.01 -3.56
CA MET A 245 5.63 -8.27 -3.75
C MET A 245 5.92 -9.05 -5.05
N LEU A 246 5.14 -10.10 -5.33
CA LEU A 246 5.27 -10.85 -6.57
C LEU A 246 4.89 -10.02 -7.81
N SER A 247 3.88 -9.15 -7.69
CA SER A 247 3.48 -8.25 -8.78
C SER A 247 4.56 -7.20 -9.05
N GLU A 248 5.13 -6.63 -8.00
CA GLU A 248 6.22 -5.65 -8.08
C GLU A 248 7.47 -6.25 -8.76
N LEU A 249 7.85 -7.47 -8.36
CA LEU A 249 8.92 -8.19 -9.04
C LEU A 249 8.63 -8.43 -10.52
N PHE A 250 7.39 -8.79 -10.83
CA PHE A 250 7.00 -9.03 -12.22
C PHE A 250 7.07 -7.75 -13.05
N GLU A 251 6.75 -6.59 -12.49
CA GLU A 251 6.80 -5.29 -13.17
C GLU A 251 8.22 -4.77 -13.31
N GLN A 252 9.02 -4.80 -12.25
CA GLN A 252 10.35 -4.21 -12.23
C GLN A 252 11.42 -5.06 -12.91
N LEU A 253 11.31 -6.40 -12.84
CA LEU A 253 12.34 -7.25 -13.42
C LEU A 253 12.18 -7.34 -14.95
N PRO A 254 13.28 -7.20 -15.72
CA PRO A 254 13.25 -7.46 -17.15
C PRO A 254 13.05 -8.95 -17.44
N GLU A 255 12.43 -9.25 -18.57
CA GLU A 255 12.40 -10.62 -19.07
C GLU A 255 13.81 -11.11 -19.37
N VAL A 256 14.03 -12.39 -19.01
CA VAL A 256 15.30 -13.06 -19.22
C VAL A 256 15.07 -14.35 -20.01
N GLY A 257 16.04 -14.72 -20.82
CA GLY A 257 16.06 -15.99 -21.49
C GLY A 257 16.43 -17.13 -20.53
N ASP A 258 16.90 -18.25 -21.09
CA ASP A 258 17.43 -19.36 -20.30
C ASP A 258 18.72 -18.92 -19.59
N MET A 259 18.68 -18.99 -18.26
CA MET A 259 19.79 -18.62 -17.38
C MET A 259 20.40 -19.84 -16.73
N ASP A 260 21.70 -19.82 -16.43
CA ASP A 260 22.37 -20.91 -15.68
C ASP A 260 21.86 -21.03 -14.22
N LYS A 261 21.32 -19.93 -13.66
CA LYS A 261 20.72 -19.88 -12.30
C LYS A 261 19.65 -18.79 -12.23
N PRO A 262 18.66 -18.90 -11.34
CA PRO A 262 17.65 -17.85 -11.17
C PRO A 262 18.25 -16.57 -10.59
N LYS A 263 17.54 -15.45 -10.79
CA LYS A 263 17.85 -14.15 -10.15
C LYS A 263 17.46 -14.12 -8.68
N LEU A 264 16.39 -14.83 -8.33
CA LEU A 264 15.83 -14.87 -6.98
C LEU A 264 14.99 -16.13 -6.82
N VAL A 265 15.00 -16.73 -5.64
CA VAL A 265 14.14 -17.85 -5.29
C VAL A 265 13.29 -17.51 -4.07
N PHE A 266 11.99 -17.74 -4.19
CA PHE A 266 11.03 -17.58 -3.10
C PHE A 266 10.64 -18.93 -2.51
N PHE A 267 10.58 -18.98 -1.17
CA PHE A 267 10.01 -20.09 -0.42
C PHE A 267 8.82 -19.57 0.40
N PHE A 268 7.65 -20.11 0.11
CA PHE A 268 6.42 -19.79 0.83
C PHE A 268 6.08 -20.95 1.77
N ASP A 269 6.43 -20.79 3.05
CA ASP A 269 6.03 -21.75 4.07
C ASP A 269 4.54 -21.58 4.39
N GLU A 270 3.89 -22.70 4.78
CA GLU A 270 2.45 -22.81 5.01
C GLU A 270 1.62 -22.24 3.82
N ALA A 271 1.99 -22.65 2.61
CA ALA A 271 1.46 -22.09 1.35
C ALA A 271 -0.08 -22.16 1.24
N HIS A 272 -0.74 -23.04 2.01
CA HIS A 272 -2.20 -23.11 2.08
C HIS A 272 -2.83 -21.76 2.48
N LEU A 273 -2.15 -20.93 3.28
CA LEU A 273 -2.66 -19.63 3.72
C LEU A 273 -2.83 -18.62 2.58
N LEU A 274 -2.15 -18.82 1.45
CA LEU A 274 -2.32 -18.00 0.26
C LEU A 274 -3.64 -18.26 -0.47
N PHE A 275 -4.16 -19.48 -0.32
CA PHE A 275 -5.32 -19.96 -1.06
C PHE A 275 -6.54 -20.15 -0.14
N ASP A 276 -6.34 -20.44 1.14
CA ASP A 276 -7.41 -20.56 2.13
C ASP A 276 -8.11 -19.23 2.33
N ASN A 277 -9.43 -19.22 2.15
CA ASN A 277 -10.27 -18.02 2.28
C ASN A 277 -9.92 -16.85 1.33
N ALA A 278 -9.05 -17.06 0.35
CA ALA A 278 -8.79 -16.08 -0.69
C ALA A 278 -9.99 -16.04 -1.66
N SER A 279 -10.37 -14.83 -2.12
CA SER A 279 -11.38 -14.71 -3.16
C SER A 279 -10.88 -15.36 -4.45
N GLN A 280 -11.82 -15.86 -5.28
CA GLN A 280 -11.46 -16.47 -6.58
C GLN A 280 -10.58 -15.53 -7.40
N ALA A 281 -10.92 -14.24 -7.45
CA ALA A 281 -10.14 -13.24 -8.19
C ALA A 281 -8.71 -13.09 -7.65
N LEU A 282 -8.50 -13.22 -6.34
CA LEU A 282 -7.17 -13.20 -5.72
C LEU A 282 -6.38 -14.46 -6.06
N GLN A 283 -7.01 -15.64 -6.00
CA GLN A 283 -6.40 -16.91 -6.39
C GLN A 283 -5.96 -16.89 -7.86
N GLU A 284 -6.84 -16.46 -8.77
CA GLU A 284 -6.53 -16.34 -10.21
C GLU A 284 -5.34 -15.40 -10.46
N LYS A 285 -5.22 -14.31 -9.69
CA LYS A 285 -4.09 -13.39 -9.81
C LYS A 285 -2.79 -14.02 -9.33
N ILE A 286 -2.79 -14.74 -8.21
CA ILE A 286 -1.64 -15.48 -7.71
C ILE A 286 -1.20 -16.53 -8.75
N GLU A 287 -2.13 -17.31 -9.29
CA GLU A 287 -1.87 -18.31 -10.32
C GLU A 287 -1.25 -17.68 -11.58
N GLN A 288 -1.79 -16.54 -12.02
CA GLN A 288 -1.26 -15.79 -13.16
C GLN A 288 0.18 -15.35 -12.91
N VAL A 289 0.46 -14.75 -11.75
CA VAL A 289 1.81 -14.26 -11.42
C VAL A 289 2.79 -15.42 -11.32
N VAL A 290 2.43 -16.51 -10.62
CA VAL A 290 3.27 -17.71 -10.52
C VAL A 290 3.64 -18.25 -11.91
N ARG A 291 2.68 -18.31 -12.83
CA ARG A 291 2.93 -18.78 -14.20
C ARG A 291 3.88 -17.88 -14.98
N LEU A 292 3.77 -16.57 -14.80
CA LEU A 292 4.49 -15.59 -15.64
C LEU A 292 5.86 -15.20 -15.07
N ILE A 293 6.03 -15.21 -13.75
CA ILE A 293 7.26 -14.69 -13.11
C ILE A 293 8.52 -15.50 -13.44
N ARG A 294 8.32 -16.73 -13.91
CA ARG A 294 9.41 -17.55 -14.43
C ARG A 294 10.19 -16.82 -15.54
N SER A 295 9.51 -16.10 -16.45
CA SER A 295 10.16 -15.33 -17.51
C SER A 295 11.08 -14.22 -17.00
N LYS A 296 10.91 -13.84 -15.73
CA LYS A 296 11.74 -12.84 -15.03
C LYS A 296 12.95 -13.47 -14.30
N GLY A 297 13.12 -14.79 -14.42
CA GLY A 297 14.18 -15.55 -13.75
C GLY A 297 13.92 -15.81 -12.27
N VAL A 298 12.69 -15.76 -11.82
CA VAL A 298 12.31 -15.99 -10.42
C VAL A 298 11.74 -17.40 -10.24
N GLY A 299 12.26 -18.14 -9.26
CA GLY A 299 11.75 -19.44 -8.83
C GLY A 299 10.83 -19.30 -7.61
N ILE A 300 9.74 -20.06 -7.58
CA ILE A 300 8.82 -20.11 -6.43
C ILE A 300 8.71 -21.54 -5.94
N TYR A 301 8.93 -21.74 -4.64
CA TYR A 301 8.81 -23.02 -3.96
C TYR A 301 7.76 -22.93 -2.87
N PHE A 302 6.69 -23.71 -3.01
CA PHE A 302 5.64 -23.80 -2.01
C PHE A 302 5.96 -24.92 -1.02
N ILE A 303 5.80 -24.61 0.27
CA ILE A 303 5.94 -25.58 1.35
C ILE A 303 4.57 -25.74 2.00
N THR A 304 4.07 -26.98 2.03
CA THR A 304 2.76 -27.29 2.59
C THR A 304 2.75 -28.64 3.31
N GLN A 305 1.77 -28.82 4.18
CA GLN A 305 1.56 -30.11 4.83
C GLN A 305 0.85 -31.11 3.93
N ASN A 306 0.07 -30.61 2.97
CA ASN A 306 -0.72 -31.45 2.08
C ASN A 306 -0.71 -30.86 0.64
N PRO A 307 -0.34 -31.62 -0.39
CA PRO A 307 -0.38 -31.16 -1.77
C PRO A 307 -1.76 -30.67 -2.24
N LEU A 308 -2.85 -31.20 -1.64
CA LEU A 308 -4.23 -30.77 -1.96
C LEU A 308 -4.58 -29.36 -1.48
N ASP A 309 -3.72 -28.74 -0.67
CA ASP A 309 -3.93 -27.37 -0.21
C ASP A 309 -3.65 -26.35 -1.31
N LEU A 310 -3.01 -26.76 -2.40
CA LEU A 310 -2.72 -25.92 -3.56
C LEU A 310 -3.71 -26.19 -4.70
N PRO A 311 -4.16 -25.17 -5.43
CA PRO A 311 -4.95 -25.36 -6.65
C PRO A 311 -4.22 -26.22 -7.68
N GLU A 312 -4.96 -27.03 -8.42
CA GLU A 312 -4.39 -27.92 -9.46
C GLU A 312 -3.65 -27.13 -10.56
N SER A 313 -4.13 -25.94 -10.89
CA SER A 313 -3.49 -24.99 -11.81
C SER A 313 -2.10 -24.57 -11.36
N VAL A 314 -1.88 -24.38 -10.04
CA VAL A 314 -0.58 -24.08 -9.44
C VAL A 314 0.28 -25.34 -9.41
N LEU A 315 -0.26 -26.46 -8.92
CA LEU A 315 0.47 -27.74 -8.85
C LEU A 315 1.06 -28.16 -10.20
N GLY A 316 0.34 -27.89 -11.29
CA GLY A 316 0.80 -28.15 -12.66
C GLY A 316 2.01 -27.32 -13.11
N GLN A 317 2.34 -26.22 -12.40
CA GLN A 317 3.49 -25.36 -12.70
C GLN A 317 4.77 -25.77 -11.92
N LEU A 318 4.62 -26.63 -10.90
CA LEU A 318 5.72 -26.97 -9.98
C LEU A 318 6.52 -28.15 -10.54
N GLY A 319 7.60 -27.84 -11.26
CA GLY A 319 8.44 -28.83 -11.95
C GLY A 319 9.36 -29.62 -11.02
N ASN A 320 9.76 -29.05 -9.88
CA ASN A 320 10.68 -29.67 -8.94
C ASN A 320 9.93 -30.08 -7.67
N ARG A 321 9.98 -31.36 -7.30
CA ARG A 321 9.12 -31.89 -6.23
C ARG A 321 9.91 -32.67 -5.21
N VAL A 322 9.68 -32.33 -3.93
CA VAL A 322 10.20 -33.04 -2.76
C VAL A 322 9.00 -33.41 -1.88
N GLN A 323 8.71 -34.69 -1.77
CA GLN A 323 7.62 -35.21 -0.97
C GLN A 323 8.16 -35.98 0.23
N HIS A 324 7.97 -35.42 1.41
CA HIS A 324 8.19 -36.11 2.69
C HIS A 324 6.98 -36.98 3.05
N ALA A 325 7.08 -37.72 4.14
CA ALA A 325 6.02 -38.60 4.60
C ALA A 325 4.67 -37.89 4.75
N LEU A 326 3.62 -38.52 4.26
CA LEU A 326 2.24 -38.21 4.60
C LEU A 326 1.67 -39.32 5.46
N ARG A 327 0.77 -38.96 6.36
CA ARG A 327 0.05 -39.92 7.19
C ARG A 327 -1.36 -40.07 6.65
N ALA A 328 -1.80 -41.28 6.40
CA ALA A 328 -3.07 -41.58 5.73
C ALA A 328 -4.10 -42.15 6.70
N PHE A 329 -4.47 -41.35 7.74
CA PHE A 329 -5.42 -41.78 8.76
C PHE A 329 -6.88 -41.60 8.32
N THR A 330 -7.16 -40.68 7.43
CA THR A 330 -8.52 -40.35 6.97
C THR A 330 -8.66 -40.56 5.46
N PRO A 331 -9.89 -40.69 4.93
CA PRO A 331 -10.11 -40.73 3.47
C PRO A 331 -9.54 -39.51 2.74
N LYS A 332 -9.55 -38.33 3.39
CA LYS A 332 -8.91 -37.11 2.84
C LYS A 332 -7.39 -37.29 2.72
N ASP A 333 -6.76 -37.88 3.73
CA ASP A 333 -5.31 -38.12 3.73
C ASP A 333 -4.93 -39.16 2.67
N GLN A 334 -5.74 -40.23 2.51
CA GLN A 334 -5.53 -41.24 1.46
C GLN A 334 -5.63 -40.61 0.06
N LYS A 335 -6.59 -39.69 -0.13
CA LYS A 335 -6.69 -38.92 -1.38
C LYS A 335 -5.45 -38.05 -1.60
N ALA A 336 -4.92 -37.43 -0.55
CA ALA A 336 -3.70 -36.62 -0.62
C ALA A 336 -2.48 -37.46 -1.03
N VAL A 337 -2.29 -38.65 -0.42
CA VAL A 337 -1.23 -39.59 -0.79
C VAL A 337 -1.35 -40.00 -2.27
N LYS A 338 -2.53 -40.36 -2.72
CA LYS A 338 -2.78 -40.73 -4.12
C LYS A 338 -2.48 -39.55 -5.06
N THR A 339 -3.00 -38.36 -4.77
CA THR A 339 -2.73 -37.16 -5.58
C THR A 339 -1.23 -36.86 -5.63
N ALA A 340 -0.52 -36.94 -4.50
CA ALA A 340 0.93 -36.76 -4.49
C ALA A 340 1.63 -37.81 -5.37
N ALA A 341 1.25 -39.08 -5.26
CA ALA A 341 1.84 -40.16 -6.03
C ALA A 341 1.60 -40.00 -7.54
N ASP A 342 0.39 -39.64 -7.94
CA ASP A 342 -0.01 -39.43 -9.35
C ASP A 342 0.76 -38.27 -10.02
N THR A 343 1.38 -37.39 -9.24
CA THR A 343 2.18 -36.25 -9.76
C THR A 343 3.62 -36.60 -10.07
N PHE A 344 4.10 -37.77 -9.70
CA PHE A 344 5.45 -38.23 -9.97
C PHE A 344 5.50 -39.12 -11.21
N ARG A 345 6.63 -39.05 -11.92
CA ARG A 345 6.98 -40.07 -12.87
C ARG A 345 7.38 -41.35 -12.11
N SER A 346 6.58 -42.41 -12.24
CA SER A 346 6.68 -43.63 -11.46
C SER A 346 8.07 -44.28 -11.56
N ASN A 347 8.52 -44.86 -10.45
CA ASN A 347 9.72 -45.65 -10.36
C ASN A 347 9.34 -47.14 -10.48
N PRO A 348 10.03 -47.96 -11.31
CA PRO A 348 9.75 -49.39 -11.42
C PRO A 348 10.10 -50.20 -10.14
N ASP A 349 10.99 -49.67 -9.28
CA ASP A 349 11.51 -50.38 -8.11
C ASP A 349 10.61 -50.33 -6.89
N PHE A 350 9.65 -49.35 -6.83
CA PHE A 350 8.72 -49.22 -5.72
C PHE A 350 7.41 -48.51 -6.13
N LYS A 351 6.36 -48.76 -5.37
CA LYS A 351 5.10 -48.02 -5.53
C LYS A 351 5.18 -46.71 -4.75
N VAL A 352 4.88 -45.60 -5.44
CA VAL A 352 5.05 -44.23 -4.90
C VAL A 352 4.09 -43.96 -3.74
N ASP A 353 2.84 -44.39 -3.84
CA ASP A 353 1.82 -44.22 -2.81
C ASP A 353 2.12 -44.99 -1.52
N GLU A 354 2.62 -46.25 -1.63
CA GLU A 354 3.08 -47.04 -0.49
C GLU A 354 4.31 -46.36 0.15
N ALA A 355 5.29 -45.97 -0.67
CA ALA A 355 6.52 -45.35 -0.20
C ALA A 355 6.29 -44.06 0.56
N ILE A 356 5.37 -43.17 0.11
CA ILE A 356 5.04 -41.89 0.79
C ILE A 356 4.62 -42.12 2.25
N THR A 357 3.89 -43.18 2.54
CA THR A 357 3.41 -43.48 3.91
C THR A 357 4.48 -44.13 4.81
N GLU A 358 5.53 -44.68 4.20
CA GLU A 358 6.62 -45.40 4.89
C GLU A 358 7.88 -44.56 5.10
N LEU A 359 7.96 -43.35 4.51
CA LEU A 359 9.14 -42.50 4.64
C LEU A 359 9.45 -42.18 6.11
N GLY A 360 10.73 -42.34 6.47
CA GLY A 360 11.25 -41.91 7.76
C GLY A 360 11.50 -40.39 7.84
N VAL A 361 11.84 -39.91 9.04
CA VAL A 361 12.20 -38.49 9.23
C VAL A 361 13.47 -38.16 8.45
N GLY A 362 13.38 -37.13 7.60
CA GLY A 362 14.47 -36.72 6.72
C GLY A 362 14.67 -37.61 5.48
N GLU A 363 13.74 -38.54 5.21
CA GLU A 363 13.61 -39.16 3.90
C GLU A 363 12.64 -38.36 3.05
N ALA A 364 12.82 -38.41 1.74
CA ALA A 364 11.88 -37.82 0.78
C ALA A 364 11.86 -38.60 -0.53
N LEU A 365 10.73 -38.52 -1.22
CA LEU A 365 10.64 -38.83 -2.64
C LEU A 365 10.92 -37.54 -3.43
N ILE A 366 11.85 -37.59 -4.36
CA ILE A 366 12.36 -36.42 -5.06
C ILE A 366 12.30 -36.68 -6.57
N SER A 367 11.74 -35.71 -7.29
CA SER A 367 11.76 -35.65 -8.76
C SER A 367 12.02 -34.21 -9.17
N CYS A 368 13.20 -33.95 -9.71
CA CYS A 368 13.58 -32.68 -10.30
C CYS A 368 13.64 -32.80 -11.82
N LEU A 369 13.79 -31.69 -12.50
CA LEU A 369 13.90 -31.65 -13.97
C LEU A 369 15.32 -32.08 -14.39
N ASP A 370 15.40 -32.87 -15.46
CA ASP A 370 16.66 -33.25 -16.12
C ASP A 370 17.20 -32.12 -17.01
N GLU A 371 18.31 -32.35 -17.70
CA GLU A 371 18.94 -31.38 -18.61
C GLU A 371 18.07 -30.93 -19.77
N GLN A 372 17.03 -31.69 -20.12
CA GLN A 372 16.03 -31.40 -21.14
C GLN A 372 14.81 -30.69 -20.56
N GLY A 373 14.74 -30.47 -19.23
CA GLY A 373 13.60 -29.89 -18.55
C GLY A 373 12.43 -30.85 -18.38
N THR A 374 12.67 -32.16 -18.46
CA THR A 374 11.69 -33.21 -18.26
C THR A 374 11.75 -33.74 -16.82
N PRO A 375 10.60 -34.02 -16.15
CA PRO A 375 10.61 -34.62 -14.82
C PRO A 375 11.35 -35.97 -14.81
N GLN A 376 12.31 -36.10 -13.92
CA GLN A 376 13.04 -37.37 -13.71
C GLN A 376 12.13 -38.38 -13.04
N ILE A 377 12.48 -39.67 -13.19
CA ILE A 377 11.90 -40.77 -12.42
C ILE A 377 12.08 -40.43 -10.92
N VAL A 378 11.02 -40.61 -10.14
CA VAL A 378 11.07 -40.31 -8.70
C VAL A 378 12.08 -41.22 -8.00
N GLU A 379 12.91 -40.62 -7.15
CA GLU A 379 13.87 -41.32 -6.33
C GLU A 379 13.57 -41.13 -4.85
N ARG A 380 13.84 -42.17 -4.05
CA ARG A 380 13.81 -42.13 -2.60
C ARG A 380 15.20 -41.80 -2.07
N GLY A 381 15.31 -40.73 -1.26
CA GLY A 381 16.61 -40.24 -0.79
C GLY A 381 16.61 -39.79 0.66
N TRP A 382 17.81 -39.86 1.25
CA TRP A 382 18.13 -39.19 2.51
C TRP A 382 18.48 -37.73 2.22
N VAL A 383 17.69 -36.80 2.76
CA VAL A 383 17.95 -35.37 2.60
C VAL A 383 19.26 -34.97 3.27
N MET A 384 20.05 -34.14 2.61
CA MET A 384 21.33 -33.62 3.12
C MET A 384 21.10 -32.82 4.40
N PRO A 385 22.05 -32.81 5.33
CA PRO A 385 21.99 -31.92 6.48
C PRO A 385 22.36 -30.50 6.07
N PRO A 386 21.77 -29.46 6.70
CA PRO A 386 22.16 -28.08 6.48
C PRO A 386 23.53 -27.79 7.11
N TYR A 387 24.22 -26.77 6.62
CA TYR A 387 25.46 -26.27 7.19
C TYR A 387 25.22 -25.28 8.33
N SER A 388 24.04 -24.68 8.37
CA SER A 388 23.59 -23.80 9.44
C SER A 388 23.04 -24.57 10.65
N SER A 389 22.85 -23.85 11.75
CA SER A 389 22.33 -24.37 13.01
C SER A 389 20.89 -24.89 12.88
N PHE A 390 20.52 -25.87 13.71
CA PHE A 390 19.14 -26.26 13.94
C PHE A 390 18.44 -25.39 15.00
N THR A 391 19.22 -24.68 15.82
CA THR A 391 18.70 -23.85 16.90
C THR A 391 18.47 -22.44 16.39
N PRO A 392 17.25 -21.88 16.49
CA PRO A 392 16.97 -20.48 16.15
C PRO A 392 17.92 -19.52 16.87
N ILE A 393 18.17 -18.37 16.27
CA ILE A 393 18.96 -17.30 16.92
C ILE A 393 18.17 -16.64 18.05
N THR A 394 18.87 -16.08 19.02
CA THR A 394 18.28 -15.30 20.09
C THR A 394 17.81 -13.92 19.60
N LEU A 395 17.01 -13.24 20.41
CA LEU A 395 16.59 -11.86 20.09
C LEU A 395 17.79 -10.90 20.03
N GLU A 396 18.81 -11.09 20.87
CA GLU A 396 20.02 -10.26 20.87
C GLU A 396 20.86 -10.50 19.60
N GLU A 397 21.02 -11.76 19.20
CA GLU A 397 21.69 -12.11 17.94
C GLU A 397 20.95 -11.50 16.75
N ARG A 398 19.61 -11.58 16.75
CA ARG A 398 18.77 -10.98 15.71
C ARG A 398 18.92 -9.45 15.63
N GLN A 399 18.85 -8.74 16.76
CA GLN A 399 19.03 -7.29 16.81
C GLN A 399 20.41 -6.85 16.33
N THR A 400 21.44 -7.62 16.68
CA THR A 400 22.81 -7.38 16.19
C THR A 400 22.88 -7.51 14.67
N LEU A 401 22.30 -8.57 14.11
CA LEU A 401 22.27 -8.79 12.66
C LEU A 401 21.48 -7.71 11.92
N ILE A 402 20.34 -7.25 12.47
CA ILE A 402 19.56 -6.14 11.90
C ILE A 402 20.40 -4.86 11.89
N SER A 403 21.06 -4.53 13.00
CA SER A 403 21.86 -3.30 13.10
C SER A 403 23.11 -3.30 12.20
N GLN A 404 23.62 -4.47 11.84
CA GLN A 404 24.77 -4.65 10.96
C GLN A 404 24.39 -4.98 9.52
N SER A 405 23.11 -5.03 9.20
CA SER A 405 22.59 -5.34 7.86
C SER A 405 23.05 -4.29 6.84
N ILE A 406 23.21 -4.72 5.58
CA ILE A 406 23.55 -3.84 4.45
C ILE A 406 22.51 -2.74 4.20
N ILE A 407 21.29 -2.92 4.69
CA ILE A 407 20.17 -1.97 4.55
C ILE A 407 19.84 -1.26 5.87
N ALA A 408 20.68 -1.40 6.90
CA ALA A 408 20.46 -0.73 8.19
C ALA A 408 20.38 0.78 8.01
N GLY A 409 19.36 1.42 8.58
CA GLY A 409 19.10 2.87 8.48
C GLY A 409 18.32 3.29 7.23
N VAL A 410 17.98 2.38 6.31
CA VAL A 410 17.24 2.71 5.08
C VAL A 410 15.73 2.76 5.35
N TYR A 411 15.20 1.78 6.07
CA TYR A 411 13.75 1.56 6.22
C TYR A 411 13.21 1.84 7.62
N GLU A 412 14.04 2.03 8.64
CA GLU A 412 13.62 2.12 10.05
C GLU A 412 12.77 3.35 10.33
N GLN A 413 13.13 4.50 9.74
CA GLN A 413 12.41 5.75 9.97
C GLN A 413 11.32 5.92 8.92
N ALA A 414 10.07 5.97 9.38
CA ALA A 414 8.97 6.36 8.51
C ALA A 414 9.12 7.84 8.11
N VAL A 415 8.86 8.13 6.85
CA VAL A 415 8.83 9.49 6.30
C VAL A 415 7.37 9.87 6.09
N ASP A 416 6.94 10.93 6.78
CA ASP A 416 5.61 11.52 6.62
C ASP A 416 5.79 12.86 5.88
N ARG A 417 5.48 12.90 4.61
CA ARG A 417 5.55 14.10 3.78
C ARG A 417 4.16 14.61 3.46
N ASP A 418 4.06 15.88 3.08
CA ASP A 418 2.81 16.44 2.59
C ASP A 418 2.26 15.62 1.43
N SER A 419 1.09 15.06 1.61
CA SER A 419 0.42 14.14 0.69
C SER A 419 -1.04 14.56 0.47
N ALA A 420 -1.88 13.71 -0.07
CA ALA A 420 -3.27 14.05 -0.36
C ALA A 420 -4.03 14.51 0.89
N TYR A 421 -3.78 13.93 2.05
CA TYR A 421 -4.45 14.29 3.29
C TYR A 421 -4.17 15.74 3.70
N GLU A 422 -2.90 16.14 3.82
CA GLU A 422 -2.49 17.49 4.21
C GLU A 422 -2.95 18.52 3.17
N MET A 423 -2.79 18.20 1.88
CA MET A 423 -3.20 19.09 0.80
C MET A 423 -4.71 19.31 0.78
N LEU A 424 -5.52 18.29 1.03
CA LEU A 424 -6.97 18.40 1.12
C LEU A 424 -7.41 19.16 2.37
N GLN A 425 -6.75 18.94 3.52
CA GLN A 425 -7.01 19.73 4.74
C GLN A 425 -6.72 21.22 4.52
N ASN A 426 -5.60 21.55 3.90
CA ASN A 426 -5.25 22.92 3.57
C ASN A 426 -6.28 23.56 2.63
N LYS A 427 -6.73 22.84 1.59
CA LYS A 427 -7.81 23.32 0.70
C LYS A 427 -9.13 23.58 1.44
N VAL A 428 -9.47 22.73 2.41
CA VAL A 428 -10.68 22.94 3.25
C VAL A 428 -10.51 24.17 4.12
N ALA A 429 -9.37 24.32 4.81
CA ALA A 429 -9.08 25.47 5.65
C ALA A 429 -9.09 26.80 4.85
N GLU A 430 -8.48 26.81 3.66
CA GLU A 430 -8.51 27.97 2.76
C GLU A 430 -9.94 28.33 2.33
N ARG A 431 -10.76 27.34 1.99
CA ARG A 431 -12.17 27.57 1.64
C ARG A 431 -12.99 28.11 2.81
N GLU A 432 -12.75 27.60 4.01
CA GLU A 432 -13.43 28.13 5.22
C GLU A 432 -12.99 29.56 5.52
N GLN A 433 -11.70 29.86 5.39
CA GLN A 433 -11.18 31.22 5.54
C GLN A 433 -11.81 32.18 4.50
N GLN A 434 -11.85 31.77 3.23
CA GLN A 434 -12.47 32.55 2.17
C GLN A 434 -13.99 32.80 2.43
N LYS A 435 -14.70 31.81 2.96
CA LYS A 435 -16.10 31.96 3.35
C LYS A 435 -16.26 32.98 4.50
N GLN A 436 -15.39 32.88 5.53
CA GLN A 436 -15.40 33.80 6.66
C GLN A 436 -15.07 35.22 6.19
N ASP A 437 -14.06 35.39 5.35
CA ASP A 437 -13.67 36.69 4.79
C ASP A 437 -14.80 37.28 3.92
N ALA A 438 -15.47 36.45 3.11
CA ALA A 438 -16.61 36.89 2.30
C ALA A 438 -17.84 37.28 3.16
N GLU A 439 -18.07 36.56 4.26
CA GLU A 439 -19.14 36.89 5.20
C GLU A 439 -18.84 38.18 5.96
N LEU A 440 -17.60 38.37 6.42
CA LEU A 440 -17.12 39.58 7.06
C LEU A 440 -17.24 40.80 6.10
N ALA A 441 -16.81 40.63 4.85
CA ALA A 441 -16.95 41.67 3.82
C ALA A 441 -18.43 42.04 3.56
N LYS A 442 -19.33 41.04 3.53
CA LYS A 442 -20.77 41.29 3.42
C LYS A 442 -21.34 42.05 4.62
N GLN A 443 -20.88 41.72 5.84
CA GLN A 443 -21.29 42.43 7.05
C GLN A 443 -20.80 43.89 7.03
N GLN A 444 -19.53 44.12 6.70
CA GLN A 444 -18.95 45.45 6.59
C GLN A 444 -19.64 46.29 5.51
N ALA A 445 -19.97 45.70 4.35
CA ALA A 445 -20.70 46.37 3.30
C ALA A 445 -22.12 46.79 3.77
N LYS A 446 -22.84 45.94 4.52
CA LYS A 446 -24.15 46.28 5.10
C LYS A 446 -24.05 47.37 6.16
N GLU A 447 -23.03 47.36 7.00
CA GLU A 447 -22.80 48.41 7.99
C GLU A 447 -22.49 49.75 7.32
N GLN A 448 -21.63 49.77 6.29
CA GLN A 448 -21.33 50.95 5.51
C GLN A 448 -22.57 51.52 4.81
N GLU A 449 -23.40 50.65 4.21
CA GLU A 449 -24.66 51.07 3.59
C GLU A 449 -25.63 51.66 4.62
N THR A 450 -25.69 51.05 5.81
CA THR A 450 -26.54 51.54 6.90
C THR A 450 -26.05 52.90 7.42
N LEU A 451 -24.73 53.06 7.59
CA LEU A 451 -24.09 54.30 8.00
C LEU A 451 -24.30 55.43 6.95
N ALA A 452 -24.10 55.09 5.67
CA ALA A 452 -24.35 56.03 4.56
C ALA A 452 -25.80 56.47 4.50
N LYS A 453 -26.78 55.56 4.70
CA LYS A 453 -28.19 55.90 4.79
C LYS A 453 -28.51 56.79 5.99
N GLN A 454 -27.86 56.59 7.15
CA GLN A 454 -28.02 57.46 8.31
C GLN A 454 -27.43 58.85 8.06
N GLN A 455 -26.24 58.95 7.50
CA GLN A 455 -25.59 60.22 7.14
C GLN A 455 -26.41 60.99 6.11
N ALA A 456 -26.93 60.30 5.08
CA ALA A 456 -27.80 60.96 4.09
C ALA A 456 -29.08 61.48 4.70
N LYS A 457 -29.72 60.74 5.62
CA LYS A 457 -30.92 61.26 6.36
C LYS A 457 -30.61 62.46 7.26
N GLU A 458 -29.42 62.41 7.89
CA GLU A 458 -29.01 63.53 8.74
C GLU A 458 -28.67 64.77 7.94
N GLN A 459 -28.03 64.65 6.79
CA GLN A 459 -27.79 65.74 5.85
C GLN A 459 -29.11 66.32 5.31
N GLU A 460 -30.06 65.44 4.95
CA GLU A 460 -31.41 65.94 4.50
C GLU A 460 -32.15 66.64 5.62
N ARG A 461 -32.04 66.20 6.86
CA ARG A 461 -32.61 66.87 8.02
C ARG A 461 -32.00 68.26 8.23
N LEU A 462 -30.68 68.36 8.22
CA LEU A 462 -29.93 69.60 8.36
C LEU A 462 -30.27 70.59 7.19
N ALA A 463 -30.33 70.10 5.96
CA ALA A 463 -30.70 70.91 4.81
C ALA A 463 -32.13 71.44 4.95
N ARG A 464 -33.10 70.65 5.44
CA ARG A 464 -34.46 71.07 5.71
C ARG A 464 -34.52 72.07 6.86
N GLU A 465 -33.73 71.97 7.87
CA GLU A 465 -33.61 72.92 8.98
C GLU A 465 -33.05 74.27 8.46
N GLN A 466 -31.95 74.20 7.69
CA GLN A 466 -31.37 75.40 7.06
C GLN A 466 -32.38 76.12 6.13
N GLN A 467 -33.09 75.34 5.31
CA GLN A 467 -34.11 75.92 4.43
C GLN A 467 -35.24 76.56 5.21
N LYS A 468 -35.66 75.98 6.33
CA LYS A 468 -36.68 76.63 7.22
C LYS A 468 -36.16 77.88 7.92
N GLU A 469 -34.90 77.92 8.30
CA GLU A 469 -34.24 79.08 8.87
C GLU A 469 -34.13 80.21 7.81
N GLU A 470 -33.72 79.88 6.61
CA GLU A 470 -33.67 80.82 5.50
C GLU A 470 -35.07 81.37 5.16
N GLU A 471 -36.08 80.50 5.11
CA GLU A 471 -37.46 80.93 4.92
C GLU A 471 -37.97 81.86 6.06
N ARG A 472 -37.59 81.51 7.33
CA ARG A 472 -37.90 82.36 8.48
C ARG A 472 -37.18 83.70 8.38
N ALA A 473 -35.93 83.73 8.08
CA ALA A 473 -35.14 84.95 7.88
C ALA A 473 -35.64 85.77 6.72
N ALA A 474 -36.07 85.12 5.61
CA ALA A 474 -36.68 85.79 4.48
C ALA A 474 -38.05 86.44 4.84
N ARG A 475 -38.88 85.71 5.64
CA ARG A 475 -40.14 86.23 6.15
C ARG A 475 -39.93 87.39 7.12
N GLU A 476 -38.93 87.31 7.99
CA GLU A 476 -38.59 88.47 8.88
C GLU A 476 -38.07 89.67 8.10
N ARG A 477 -37.18 89.45 7.11
CA ARG A 477 -36.73 90.52 6.21
C ARG A 477 -37.88 91.11 5.42
N ALA A 478 -38.81 90.29 4.93
CA ALA A 478 -40.01 90.78 4.23
C ALA A 478 -40.92 91.58 5.16
N LYS A 479 -41.12 91.17 6.42
CA LYS A 479 -41.85 91.94 7.44
C LYS A 479 -41.16 93.25 7.76
N LEU A 480 -39.83 93.23 7.98
CA LEU A 480 -39.05 94.44 8.25
C LEU A 480 -39.15 95.42 7.06
N THR A 481 -39.11 94.92 5.82
CA THR A 481 -39.25 95.73 4.63
C THR A 481 -40.66 96.30 4.51
N GLN A 482 -41.71 95.52 4.85
CA GLN A 482 -43.09 95.97 4.87
C GLN A 482 -43.34 97.00 5.97
N ASP A 483 -42.75 96.86 7.15
CA ASP A 483 -42.83 97.84 8.25
C ASP A 483 -42.06 99.12 7.94
N ILE A 484 -40.90 99.04 7.29
CA ILE A 484 -40.13 100.22 6.82
C ILE A 484 -40.91 100.92 5.71
N VAL A 485 -41.46 100.22 4.73
CA VAL A 485 -42.28 100.83 3.67
C VAL A 485 -43.59 101.41 4.24
N GLY A 486 -44.21 100.68 5.20
CA GLY A 486 -45.41 101.18 5.89
C GLY A 486 -45.16 102.43 6.74
N THR A 487 -44.01 102.50 7.39
CA THR A 487 -43.57 103.64 8.19
C THR A 487 -43.17 104.82 7.31
N PHE A 488 -42.52 104.58 6.18
CA PHE A 488 -42.16 105.58 5.20
C PHE A 488 -43.45 106.17 4.51
N ALA A 489 -44.39 105.29 4.15
CA ALA A 489 -45.69 105.72 3.57
C ALA A 489 -46.51 106.52 4.55
N LYS A 490 -46.50 106.17 5.87
CA LYS A 490 -47.19 106.97 6.91
C LYS A 490 -46.47 108.29 7.20
N SER A 491 -45.13 108.32 7.11
CA SER A 491 -44.33 109.53 7.28
C SER A 491 -44.48 110.49 6.08
N ALA A 492 -44.48 109.95 4.86
CA ALA A 492 -44.73 110.75 3.63
C ALA A 492 -46.17 111.32 3.54
N ALA A 493 -47.15 110.59 4.05
CA ALA A 493 -48.54 111.05 4.11
C ALA A 493 -48.76 112.17 5.14
N ARG A 494 -47.90 112.39 6.14
CA ARG A 494 -47.96 113.45 7.16
C ARG A 494 -47.21 114.71 6.79
N SER A 495 -46.27 114.68 5.82
CA SER A 495 -45.44 115.84 5.47
C SER A 495 -45.82 116.56 4.21
N LEU A 496 -46.80 116.12 3.46
CA LEU A 496 -47.18 116.70 2.19
C LEU A 496 -48.72 116.97 2.09
N GLY A 497 -49.21 117.88 2.91
CA GLY A 497 -50.46 118.46 2.72
C GLY A 497 -50.31 119.62 1.72
N GLY A 498 -50.43 119.38 0.41
CA GLY A 498 -50.38 120.34 -0.64
C GLY A 498 -50.38 119.71 -2.04
N SER A 499 -51.14 120.30 -2.95
CA SER A 499 -51.46 119.78 -4.29
C SER A 499 -50.29 119.51 -5.28
N THR A 500 -49.07 119.60 -4.83
CA THR A 500 -47.87 119.38 -5.68
C THR A 500 -47.16 117.99 -5.44
N GLY A 501 -47.60 117.24 -4.42
CA GLY A 501 -46.90 115.94 -4.03
C GLY A 501 -47.31 114.69 -4.81
N GLN A 502 -48.45 114.76 -5.57
CA GLN A 502 -48.94 113.53 -6.25
C GLN A 502 -48.17 113.12 -7.52
N LYS A 503 -47.33 113.96 -8.09
CA LYS A 503 -46.55 113.65 -9.30
C LYS A 503 -45.16 113.01 -8.98
N LEU A 504 -44.61 113.22 -7.78
CA LEU A 504 -43.30 112.68 -7.40
C LEU A 504 -43.35 111.22 -6.86
N VAL A 505 -44.52 110.84 -6.32
CA VAL A 505 -44.68 109.46 -5.79
C VAL A 505 -44.84 108.40 -6.89
N ARG A 506 -45.40 108.79 -8.05
CA ARG A 506 -45.56 107.87 -9.20
C ARG A 506 -44.24 107.58 -9.95
N GLY A 507 -43.23 108.47 -9.86
CA GLY A 507 -41.95 108.31 -10.51
C GLY A 507 -41.01 107.37 -9.72
N LEU A 508 -41.08 107.34 -8.37
CA LEU A 508 -40.23 106.58 -7.50
C LEU A 508 -40.69 105.11 -7.29
N LEU A 509 -42.01 104.85 -7.41
CA LEU A 509 -42.55 103.47 -7.32
C LEU A 509 -42.32 102.63 -8.61
N GLY A 510 -42.16 103.33 -9.74
CA GLY A 510 -41.89 102.68 -11.02
C GLY A 510 -40.46 102.16 -11.17
N SER A 511 -39.50 102.73 -10.42
CA SER A 511 -38.07 102.28 -10.49
C SER A 511 -37.68 101.17 -9.47
N LEU A 512 -38.59 100.93 -8.49
CA LEU A 512 -38.30 99.90 -7.42
C LEU A 512 -38.96 98.56 -7.69
N PHE A 513 -39.86 98.45 -8.67
CA PHE A 513 -40.52 97.17 -8.99
C PHE A 513 -40.43 96.81 -10.49
N GLY A 514 -39.43 97.29 -11.17
CA GLY A 514 -39.14 96.93 -12.55
C GLY A 514 -37.83 96.19 -12.65
N LYS A 515 -37.89 94.98 -12.48
CA LYS A 515 -37.26 93.75 -13.04
C LYS A 515 -37.20 92.65 -12.02
#